data_19be5d6be6d3bd7da0e1bf4c8a6b725a
#
_entry.id   19be5d6be6d3bd7da0e1bf4c8a6b725a
#
_cell.length_a   1.000
_cell.length_b   1.000
_cell.length_c   1.000
_cell.angle_alpha   90.00
_cell.angle_beta   90.00
_cell.angle_gamma   90.00
#
_symmetry.space_group_name_H-M   'P 1'
#
loop_
_entity.id
_entity.type
_entity.pdbx_description
1 polymer ?
#
loop_
_entity_poly.entity_id
_entity_poly.type
_entity_poly.pdbx_seq_one_letter_code
_entity_poly.pdbx_strand_id
1 'polypeptide(L)' 'MTDQCPICKSKAIPLGRTGDAMGFDCPEHNKFKVSDTVLSLLRAKTREQWEAALAKAKQRTKPGEWPLVTSYDFL' A
#
# COMPACT_ATOMS: atom_id res chain seq x y z
N MET A 1 -13.57 9.15 -3.71
CA MET A 1 -12.52 8.51 -4.50
C MET A 1 -11.18 9.11 -4.15
N THR A 2 -10.25 8.27 -3.82
CA THR A 2 -8.95 8.75 -3.42
C THR A 2 -7.94 8.45 -4.49
N ASP A 3 -7.38 9.51 -5.03
CA ASP A 3 -6.23 9.44 -5.91
C ASP A 3 -4.97 9.87 -5.14
N GLN A 4 -4.96 9.56 -3.85
CA GLN A 4 -3.83 9.86 -2.96
C GLN A 4 -3.17 8.59 -2.47
N CYS A 5 -1.85 8.64 -2.39
CA CYS A 5 -1.10 7.54 -1.79
C CYS A 5 -1.45 7.45 -0.30
N PRO A 6 -1.82 6.26 0.19
CA PRO A 6 -2.15 6.12 1.61
C PRO A 6 -0.97 6.35 2.53
N ILE A 7 0.25 6.31 2.01
CA ILE A 7 1.45 6.47 2.80
C ILE A 7 1.87 7.93 2.92
N CYS A 8 2.12 8.58 1.79
CA CYS A 8 2.67 9.94 1.78
C CYS A 8 1.64 11.02 1.48
N LYS A 9 0.42 10.65 1.17
CA LYS A 9 -0.68 11.57 0.82
C LYS A 9 -0.45 12.36 -0.45
N SER A 10 0.60 12.07 -1.18
CA SER A 10 0.84 12.67 -2.48
C SER A 10 -0.11 12.09 -3.51
N LYS A 11 -0.26 12.80 -4.61
CA LYS A 11 -1.14 12.33 -5.67
C LYS A 11 -0.62 11.01 -6.25
N ALA A 12 -1.47 10.02 -6.30
CA ALA A 12 -1.14 8.71 -6.83
C ALA A 12 -2.22 8.27 -7.81
N ILE A 13 -1.84 7.40 -8.74
CA ILE A 13 -2.78 6.89 -9.73
C ILE A 13 -3.36 5.59 -9.20
N PRO A 14 -4.69 5.49 -9.05
CA PRO A 14 -5.30 4.23 -8.63
C PRO A 14 -5.16 3.21 -9.76
N LEU A 15 -4.69 2.02 -9.42
CA LEU A 15 -4.46 0.95 -10.38
C LEU A 15 -5.61 -0.05 -10.46
N GLY A 16 -6.71 0.29 -9.80
CA GLY A 16 -7.88 -0.57 -9.80
C GLY A 16 -7.85 -1.59 -8.68
N ARG A 17 -8.97 -2.26 -8.54
CA ARG A 17 -9.17 -3.23 -7.47
C ARG A 17 -8.95 -4.64 -8.00
N THR A 18 -8.20 -5.42 -7.27
CA THR A 18 -7.94 -6.81 -7.62
C THR A 18 -8.27 -7.69 -6.42
N GLY A 19 -9.39 -8.38 -6.46
CA GLY A 19 -9.82 -9.18 -5.33
C GLY A 19 -10.04 -8.33 -4.09
N ASP A 20 -9.30 -8.62 -3.04
CA ASP A 20 -9.42 -7.93 -1.74
C ASP A 20 -8.41 -6.80 -1.58
N ALA A 21 -7.79 -6.36 -2.65
CA ALA A 21 -6.75 -5.34 -2.57
C ALA A 21 -6.98 -4.24 -3.59
N MET A 22 -6.48 -3.05 -3.28
CA MET A 22 -6.50 -1.92 -4.19
C MET A 22 -5.07 -1.49 -4.50
N GLY A 23 -4.80 -1.26 -5.78
CA GLY A 23 -3.46 -0.86 -6.21
C GLY A 23 -3.30 0.64 -6.30
N PHE A 24 -2.08 1.11 -6.10
CA PHE A 24 -1.71 2.51 -6.22
C PHE A 24 -0.37 2.63 -6.93
N ASP A 25 -0.23 3.68 -7.73
CA ASP A 25 1.03 4.01 -8.38
C ASP A 25 1.47 5.38 -7.86
N CYS A 26 2.36 5.37 -6.89
CA CYS A 26 2.86 6.57 -6.25
C CYS A 26 4.24 6.93 -6.79
N PRO A 27 4.50 8.20 -7.13
CA PRO A 27 5.83 8.61 -7.61
C PRO A 27 6.95 8.33 -6.61
N GLU A 28 6.64 8.33 -5.33
CA GLU A 28 7.66 8.08 -4.29
C GLU A 28 7.77 6.61 -3.91
N HIS A 29 6.65 5.90 -3.92
CA HIS A 29 6.60 4.51 -3.42
C HIS A 29 6.42 3.48 -4.52
N ASN A 30 6.32 3.93 -5.77
CA ASN A 30 6.10 3.07 -6.92
C ASN A 30 4.76 2.33 -6.82
N LYS A 31 4.61 1.28 -7.57
CA LYS A 31 3.35 0.51 -7.61
C LYS A 31 3.29 -0.45 -6.44
N PHE A 32 2.16 -0.46 -5.76
CA PHE A 32 1.92 -1.39 -4.66
C PHE A 32 0.43 -1.60 -4.48
N LYS A 33 0.08 -2.63 -3.70
CA LYS A 33 -1.30 -2.94 -3.38
C LYS A 33 -1.51 -2.87 -1.88
N VAL A 34 -2.72 -2.57 -1.48
CA VAL A 34 -3.10 -2.50 -0.07
C VAL A 34 -4.36 -3.34 0.12
N SER A 35 -4.35 -4.24 1.09
CA SER A 35 -5.53 -5.07 1.36
C SER A 35 -6.68 -4.23 1.92
N ASP A 36 -7.92 -4.70 1.73
CA ASP A 36 -9.10 -4.01 2.24
C ASP A 36 -9.05 -3.82 3.76
N THR A 37 -8.55 -4.82 4.47
CA THR A 37 -8.42 -4.73 5.92
C THR A 37 -7.52 -3.55 6.31
N VAL A 38 -6.42 -3.38 5.59
CA VAL A 38 -5.48 -2.29 5.86
C VAL A 38 -6.08 -0.95 5.45
N LEU A 39 -6.86 -0.91 4.36
CA LEU A 39 -7.52 0.33 3.93
C LEU A 39 -8.45 0.86 5.02
N SER A 40 -9.11 -0.01 5.75
CA SER A 40 -9.97 0.43 6.85
C SER A 40 -9.18 0.92 8.06
N LEU A 41 -7.87 0.66 8.11
CA LEU A 41 -7.00 1.08 9.20
C LEU A 41 -6.13 2.29 8.84
N LEU A 42 -6.38 2.91 7.68
CA LEU A 42 -5.54 4.00 7.19
C LEU A 42 -5.33 5.12 8.20
N ARG A 43 -6.38 5.48 8.93
CA ARG A 43 -6.32 6.60 9.88
C ARG A 43 -5.62 6.24 11.18
N ALA A 44 -5.47 4.96 11.45
CA ALA A 44 -4.87 4.48 12.69
C ALA A 44 -3.35 4.30 12.60
N LYS A 45 -2.78 4.46 11.40
CA LYS A 45 -1.36 4.19 11.18
C LYS A 45 -0.62 5.45 10.76
N THR A 46 0.61 5.61 11.27
CA THR A 46 1.47 6.73 10.89
C THR A 46 2.19 6.43 9.59
N ARG A 47 2.77 7.48 8.99
CA ARG A 47 3.57 7.31 7.78
C ARG A 47 4.74 6.36 8.00
N GLU A 48 5.39 6.44 9.15
CA GLU A 48 6.50 5.56 9.46
C GLU A 48 6.07 4.10 9.50
N GLN A 49 4.92 3.82 10.11
CA GLN A 49 4.38 2.48 10.15
C GLN A 49 4.07 1.98 8.75
N TRP A 50 3.49 2.83 7.91
CA TRP A 50 3.18 2.48 6.53
C TRP A 50 4.44 2.17 5.73
N GLU A 51 5.47 2.99 5.87
CA GLU A 51 6.70 2.77 5.12
C GLU A 51 7.41 1.50 5.56
N ALA A 52 7.41 1.21 6.85
CA ALA A 52 7.95 -0.04 7.36
C ALA A 52 7.16 -1.25 6.83
N ALA A 53 5.84 -1.14 6.81
CA ALA A 53 4.99 -2.20 6.29
C ALA A 53 5.23 -2.44 4.80
N LEU A 54 5.38 -1.38 4.03
CA LEU A 54 5.67 -1.50 2.61
C LEU A 54 7.03 -2.16 2.37
N ALA A 55 8.03 -1.82 3.17
CA ALA A 55 9.34 -2.44 3.07
C ALA A 55 9.27 -3.95 3.33
N LYS A 56 8.50 -4.36 4.34
CA LYS A 56 8.28 -5.78 4.61
C LYS A 56 7.57 -6.47 3.45
N ALA A 57 6.56 -5.81 2.88
CA ALA A 57 5.83 -6.35 1.75
C ALA A 57 6.76 -6.54 0.54
N LYS A 58 7.64 -5.58 0.29
CA LYS A 58 8.59 -5.67 -0.81
C LYS A 58 9.54 -6.86 -0.65
N GLN A 59 9.93 -7.17 0.58
CA GLN A 59 10.82 -8.29 0.84
C GLN A 59 10.15 -9.63 0.53
N ARG A 60 8.84 -9.71 0.68
CA ARG A 60 8.09 -10.93 0.40
C ARG A 60 7.68 -11.06 -1.07
N THR A 61 7.72 -9.94 -1.79
CA THR A 61 7.21 -9.89 -3.15
C THR A 61 8.24 -10.45 -4.13
N LYS A 62 7.77 -11.27 -5.06
CA LYS A 62 8.62 -11.80 -6.11
C LYS A 62 8.89 -10.74 -7.18
N PRO A 63 10.03 -10.84 -7.88
CA PRO A 63 10.30 -9.92 -9.00
C PRO A 63 9.15 -9.95 -10.02
N GLY A 64 8.75 -8.77 -10.48
CA GLY A 64 7.67 -8.63 -11.43
C GLY A 64 6.29 -8.52 -10.83
N GLU A 65 6.15 -8.70 -9.53
CA GLU A 65 4.87 -8.53 -8.83
C GLU A 65 4.89 -7.26 -8.01
N TRP A 66 3.70 -6.71 -7.75
CA TRP A 66 3.57 -5.54 -6.89
C TRP A 66 3.52 -5.96 -5.44
N PRO A 67 4.17 -5.24 -4.53
CA PRO A 67 4.07 -5.55 -3.10
C PRO A 67 2.61 -5.42 -2.63
N LEU A 68 2.18 -6.35 -1.80
CA LEU A 68 0.85 -6.31 -1.18
C LEU A 68 1.01 -6.06 0.30
N VAL A 69 0.58 -4.89 0.76
CA VAL A 69 0.63 -4.52 2.17
C VAL A 69 -0.60 -5.11 2.87
N THR A 70 -0.35 -5.89 3.91
CA THR A 70 -1.41 -6.53 4.68
C THR A 70 -1.31 -6.11 6.14
N SER A 71 -2.32 -6.48 6.94
CA SER A 71 -2.30 -6.18 8.37
C SER A 71 -1.11 -6.85 9.08
N TYR A 72 -0.61 -7.95 8.56
CA TYR A 72 0.55 -8.63 9.12
C TYR A 72 1.83 -7.80 9.01
N ASP A 73 1.90 -6.91 8.05
CA ASP A 73 3.07 -6.08 7.85
C ASP A 73 3.20 -4.99 8.91
N PHE A 74 2.13 -4.76 9.66
CA PHE A 74 2.12 -3.78 10.75
C PHE A 74 2.40 -4.40 12.11
N LEU A 75 2.61 -5.69 12.18
CA LEU A 75 2.88 -6.39 13.43
C LEU A 75 4.33 -6.23 13.90
#